data_d70cceb77e230ca12e5300fbc795c795
#
_entry.id   d70cceb77e230ca12e5300fbc795c795
#
_cell.length_a   1.000
_cell.length_b   1.000
_cell.length_c   1.000
_cell.angle_alpha   90.00
_cell.angle_beta   90.00
_cell.angle_gamma   90.00
#
_symmetry.space_group_name_H-M   'P 1'
#
loop_
_entity.id
_entity.type
_entity.pdbx_description
1 polymer ?
#
loop_
_entity_poly.entity_id
_entity_poly.type
_entity_poly.pdbx_seq_one_letter_code
_entity_poly.pdbx_strand_id
1 'polypeptide(L)'
;MPYDLVCLGNLSIDDVVLPDHSVRLDCFGGDTIYAALGAHWWSGAVRFVAPAGADFPEEHLAYLNRAGMETRGLPRRSIPGVHYRVVYADNNQREWTMLSGDGDFGQLSPTIADIPGDYLDSRSFLLLAMDLSAQESLAPALRAHGVLALDPQEEYIPGNEARVLAMLKNVDVFLPSSEEVSRILGHQDYEKACRQFADCGPGVVVVKMGDEGSLIYDSKKERFYRIPPFKTKVTDTTGAGDTYSGGFMAMYIRSGDLLKAGLAGTVSASFAIQDFGLTHMFSIGRLEAEQRFQALEASYRGERA
;
A
#
# COMPACT_ATOMS: atom_id res chain seq x y z
N MET A 1 -6.53 18.29 15.23
CA MET A 1 -5.54 18.54 14.14
C MET A 1 -5.90 17.59 13.00
N PRO A 2 -5.68 17.98 11.75
CA PRO A 2 -5.93 17.11 10.62
C PRO A 2 -5.07 15.84 10.71
N TYR A 3 -5.56 14.73 10.18
CA TYR A 3 -4.76 13.51 10.07
C TYR A 3 -3.66 13.68 8.99
N ASP A 4 -2.58 12.94 9.12
CA ASP A 4 -1.50 13.01 8.13
C ASP A 4 -1.86 12.21 6.88
N LEU A 5 -2.48 11.02 7.06
CA LEU A 5 -2.78 10.10 5.98
C LEU A 5 -4.06 9.29 6.24
N VAL A 6 -4.88 9.15 5.19
CA VAL A 6 -5.97 8.16 5.13
C VAL A 6 -5.65 7.14 4.03
N CYS A 7 -5.56 5.86 4.39
CA CYS A 7 -5.41 4.76 3.44
C CYS A 7 -6.80 4.24 3.05
N LEU A 8 -7.08 4.07 1.76
CA LEU A 8 -8.37 3.59 1.27
C LEU A 8 -8.16 2.40 0.34
N GLY A 9 -8.89 1.33 0.54
CA GLY A 9 -8.80 0.12 -0.27
C GLY A 9 -9.63 -1.01 0.33
N ASN A 10 -9.27 -2.23 0.00
CA ASN A 10 -9.98 -3.41 0.42
C ASN A 10 -9.35 -4.10 1.63
N LEU A 11 -10.15 -4.96 2.26
CA LEU A 11 -9.75 -5.96 3.24
C LEU A 11 -9.92 -7.34 2.64
N SER A 12 -9.13 -8.30 3.12
CA SER A 12 -9.35 -9.70 2.81
C SER A 12 -9.29 -10.57 4.07
N ILE A 13 -9.86 -11.76 3.94
CA ILE A 13 -9.73 -12.87 4.87
C ILE A 13 -9.07 -13.99 4.09
N ASP A 14 -7.90 -14.45 4.53
CA ASP A 14 -7.07 -15.32 3.72
C ASP A 14 -6.89 -16.70 4.38
N ASP A 15 -7.22 -17.77 3.65
CA ASP A 15 -6.81 -19.11 3.99
C ASP A 15 -5.42 -19.38 3.43
N VAL A 16 -4.43 -19.49 4.28
CA VAL A 16 -3.02 -19.61 3.87
C VAL A 16 -2.55 -21.05 4.03
N VAL A 17 -2.13 -21.68 2.93
CA VAL A 17 -1.46 -22.98 2.92
C VAL A 17 0.05 -22.73 2.81
N LEU A 18 0.80 -23.09 3.85
CA LEU A 18 2.24 -22.89 3.93
C LEU A 18 3.02 -23.99 3.17
N PRO A 19 4.32 -23.79 2.87
CA PRO A 19 5.14 -24.78 2.17
C PRO A 19 5.23 -26.15 2.87
N ASP A 20 5.11 -26.19 4.20
CA ASP A 20 5.05 -27.43 4.99
C ASP A 20 3.65 -28.10 5.00
N HIS A 21 2.74 -27.61 4.14
CA HIS A 21 1.34 -28.02 4.04
C HIS A 21 0.47 -27.73 5.28
N SER A 22 0.98 -27.00 6.26
CA SER A 22 0.13 -26.51 7.35
C SER A 22 -0.82 -25.41 6.82
N VAL A 23 -2.01 -25.33 7.41
CA VAL A 23 -3.07 -24.39 6.98
C VAL A 23 -3.35 -23.42 8.11
N ARG A 24 -3.37 -22.13 7.78
CA ARG A 24 -3.86 -21.07 8.65
C ARG A 24 -5.14 -20.52 8.04
N LEU A 25 -6.24 -20.63 8.76
CA LEU A 25 -7.56 -20.15 8.31
C LEU A 25 -7.80 -18.74 8.84
N ASP A 26 -8.69 -18.02 8.15
CA ASP A 26 -9.17 -16.70 8.54
C ASP A 26 -8.05 -15.70 8.86
N CYS A 27 -6.93 -15.76 8.14
CA CYS A 27 -5.83 -14.82 8.31
C CYS A 27 -6.29 -13.40 7.92
N PHE A 28 -5.88 -12.42 8.73
CA PHE A 28 -6.14 -11.02 8.42
C PHE A 28 -5.28 -10.59 7.24
N GLY A 29 -5.92 -10.05 6.19
CA GLY A 29 -5.29 -9.56 4.98
C GLY A 29 -5.89 -8.24 4.50
N GLY A 30 -5.42 -7.79 3.34
CA GLY A 30 -5.90 -6.58 2.67
C GLY A 30 -4.89 -5.45 2.64
N ASP A 31 -4.70 -4.89 1.46
CA ASP A 31 -3.70 -3.87 1.12
C ASP A 31 -3.79 -2.65 2.02
N THR A 32 -5.03 -2.27 2.37
CA THR A 32 -5.30 -1.11 3.23
C THR A 32 -4.67 -1.23 4.61
N ILE A 33 -4.70 -2.41 5.22
CA ILE A 33 -4.15 -2.61 6.57
C ILE A 33 -2.62 -2.70 6.53
N TYR A 34 -2.06 -3.34 5.51
CA TYR A 34 -0.61 -3.33 5.27
C TYR A 34 -0.09 -1.88 5.16
N ALA A 35 -0.72 -1.06 4.33
CA ALA A 35 -0.35 0.34 4.17
C ALA A 35 -0.54 1.15 5.46
N ALA A 36 -1.67 0.99 6.14
CA ALA A 36 -1.96 1.71 7.38
C ALA A 36 -0.97 1.35 8.50
N LEU A 37 -0.57 0.07 8.65
CA LEU A 37 0.46 -0.36 9.59
C LEU A 37 1.82 0.22 9.22
N GLY A 38 2.22 0.14 7.94
CA GLY A 38 3.46 0.72 7.43
C GLY A 38 3.57 2.22 7.70
N ALA A 39 2.46 2.94 7.62
CA ALA A 39 2.36 4.37 7.91
C ALA A 39 2.38 4.66 9.42
N HIS A 40 1.75 3.80 10.23
CA HIS A 40 1.55 4.03 11.66
C HIS A 40 2.86 4.15 12.45
N TRP A 41 3.91 3.47 12.03
CA TRP A 41 5.24 3.60 12.65
C TRP A 41 5.85 5.00 12.51
N TRP A 42 5.46 5.74 11.47
CA TRP A 42 5.98 7.09 11.18
C TRP A 42 5.05 8.20 11.63
N SER A 43 3.74 7.93 11.75
CA SER A 43 2.76 8.92 12.22
C SER A 43 1.66 8.25 13.05
N GLY A 44 1.34 8.82 14.22
CA GLY A 44 0.15 8.44 14.99
C GLY A 44 -1.16 8.99 14.42
N ALA A 45 -1.09 9.87 13.40
CA ALA A 45 -2.25 10.50 12.78
C ALA A 45 -2.63 9.82 11.45
N VAL A 46 -2.65 8.48 11.43
CA VAL A 46 -3.05 7.66 10.29
C VAL A 46 -4.46 7.12 10.50
N ARG A 47 -5.23 7.10 9.44
CA ARG A 47 -6.57 6.52 9.37
C ARG A 47 -6.68 5.62 8.15
N PHE A 48 -7.72 4.80 8.12
CA PHE A 48 -8.02 3.97 6.96
C PHE A 48 -9.53 3.88 6.74
N VAL A 49 -9.92 3.60 5.50
CA VAL A 49 -11.30 3.33 5.09
C VAL A 49 -11.30 2.08 4.24
N ALA A 50 -11.95 1.04 4.75
CA ALA A 50 -12.07 -0.23 4.06
C ALA A 50 -13.38 -0.92 4.48
N PRO A 51 -14.35 -1.07 3.58
CA PRO A 51 -15.57 -1.80 3.88
C PRO A 51 -15.29 -3.24 4.29
N ALA A 52 -15.90 -3.67 5.38
CA ALA A 52 -15.78 -5.03 5.90
C ALA A 52 -17.05 -5.82 5.60
N GLY A 53 -16.92 -7.09 5.20
CA GLY A 53 -18.04 -8.00 5.00
C GLY A 53 -18.77 -8.32 6.31
N ALA A 54 -19.94 -8.95 6.17
CA ALA A 54 -20.76 -9.36 7.30
C ALA A 54 -20.08 -10.39 8.21
N ASP A 55 -19.18 -11.16 7.63
CA ASP A 55 -18.41 -12.26 8.22
C ASP A 55 -17.01 -11.84 8.74
N PHE A 56 -16.69 -10.56 8.72
CA PHE A 56 -15.36 -10.06 9.15
C PHE A 56 -15.10 -10.43 10.62
N PRO A 57 -14.01 -11.17 10.93
CA PRO A 57 -13.78 -11.74 12.24
C PRO A 57 -13.58 -10.69 13.34
N GLU A 58 -14.19 -10.92 14.50
CA GLU A 58 -14.02 -10.06 15.69
C GLU A 58 -12.55 -10.02 16.19
N GLU A 59 -11.80 -11.10 15.94
CA GLU A 59 -10.37 -11.14 16.27
C GLU A 59 -9.58 -10.10 15.50
N HIS A 60 -9.91 -9.85 14.23
CA HIS A 60 -9.28 -8.81 13.41
C HIS A 60 -9.54 -7.41 13.98
N LEU A 61 -10.77 -7.14 14.47
CA LEU A 61 -11.06 -5.91 15.19
C LEU A 61 -10.23 -5.79 16.47
N ALA A 62 -10.01 -6.89 17.18
CA ALA A 62 -9.19 -6.88 18.38
C ALA A 62 -7.71 -6.54 18.08
N TYR A 63 -7.15 -6.98 16.95
CA TYR A 63 -5.80 -6.56 16.51
C TYR A 63 -5.74 -5.05 16.28
N LEU A 64 -6.68 -4.49 15.51
CA LEU A 64 -6.74 -3.06 15.21
C LEU A 64 -6.87 -2.22 16.49
N ASN A 65 -7.77 -2.60 17.39
CA ASN A 65 -7.98 -1.89 18.65
C ASN A 65 -6.73 -1.93 19.56
N ARG A 66 -6.05 -3.07 19.66
CA ARG A 66 -4.79 -3.20 20.42
C ARG A 66 -3.66 -2.34 19.87
N ALA A 67 -3.62 -2.16 18.55
CA ALA A 67 -2.68 -1.27 17.88
C ALA A 67 -3.06 0.23 17.97
N GLY A 68 -4.20 0.56 18.60
CA GLY A 68 -4.69 1.93 18.66
C GLY A 68 -5.18 2.49 17.32
N MET A 69 -5.49 1.61 16.37
CA MET A 69 -6.02 2.00 15.06
C MET A 69 -7.52 2.20 15.14
N GLU A 70 -7.99 3.37 14.74
CA GLU A 70 -9.40 3.73 14.80
C GLU A 70 -10.21 3.01 13.71
N THR A 71 -11.33 2.39 14.11
CA THR A 71 -12.14 1.52 13.25
C THR A 71 -13.41 2.18 12.68
N ARG A 72 -13.61 3.49 12.84
CA ARG A 72 -14.74 4.22 12.22
C ARG A 72 -14.76 4.14 10.69
N GLY A 73 -13.62 3.92 10.06
CA GLY A 73 -13.46 3.72 8.63
C GLY A 73 -13.74 2.28 8.16
N LEU A 74 -14.38 1.43 8.99
CA LEU A 74 -14.80 0.06 8.65
C LEU A 74 -16.33 -0.04 8.52
N PRO A 75 -16.94 0.55 7.47
CA PRO A 75 -18.37 0.36 7.26
C PRO A 75 -18.67 -1.11 6.98
N ARG A 76 -19.74 -1.64 7.61
CA ARG A 76 -20.14 -3.04 7.42
C ARG A 76 -21.02 -3.18 6.19
N ARG A 77 -20.76 -4.19 5.37
CA ARG A 77 -21.60 -4.62 4.26
C ARG A 77 -22.42 -5.85 4.68
N SER A 78 -23.58 -6.04 4.06
CA SER A 78 -24.45 -7.20 4.32
C SER A 78 -24.06 -8.45 3.51
N ILE A 79 -23.00 -8.36 2.70
CA ILE A 79 -22.45 -9.44 1.91
C ILE A 79 -21.18 -9.99 2.61
N PRO A 80 -20.74 -11.23 2.30
CA PRO A 80 -19.48 -11.76 2.75
C PRO A 80 -18.29 -10.87 2.34
N GLY A 81 -17.20 -10.92 3.10
CA GLY A 81 -15.95 -10.26 2.78
C GLY A 81 -15.23 -10.86 1.57
N VAL A 82 -14.15 -10.23 1.15
CA VAL A 82 -13.24 -10.83 0.17
C VAL A 82 -12.46 -11.94 0.86
N HIS A 83 -12.59 -13.17 0.35
CA HIS A 83 -11.86 -14.33 0.83
C HIS A 83 -10.94 -14.87 -0.26
N TYR A 84 -9.69 -15.12 0.10
CA TYR A 84 -8.72 -15.80 -0.74
C TYR A 84 -8.21 -17.07 -0.09
N ARG A 85 -7.87 -18.04 -0.94
CA ARG A 85 -6.94 -19.12 -0.58
C ARG A 85 -5.61 -18.81 -1.24
N VAL A 86 -4.56 -18.75 -0.41
CA VAL A 86 -3.19 -18.49 -0.84
C VAL A 86 -2.36 -19.73 -0.58
N VAL A 87 -1.87 -20.35 -1.63
CA VAL A 87 -1.02 -21.55 -1.55
C VAL A 87 0.41 -21.18 -1.88
N TYR A 88 1.31 -21.38 -0.93
CA TYR A 88 2.75 -21.15 -1.11
C TYR A 88 3.43 -22.44 -1.56
N ALA A 89 4.14 -22.39 -2.69
CA ALA A 89 5.01 -23.47 -3.15
C ALA A 89 6.42 -23.35 -2.51
N ASP A 90 7.20 -24.45 -2.58
CA ASP A 90 8.55 -24.52 -1.99
C ASP A 90 9.54 -23.45 -2.53
N ASN A 91 9.27 -22.90 -3.70
CA ASN A 91 10.07 -21.86 -4.35
C ASN A 91 9.58 -20.42 -4.05
N ASN A 92 8.74 -20.24 -3.03
CA ASN A 92 8.07 -19.00 -2.66
C ASN A 92 7.11 -18.42 -3.73
N GLN A 93 6.82 -19.18 -4.79
CA GLN A 93 5.69 -18.84 -5.65
C GLN A 93 4.39 -19.06 -4.90
N ARG A 94 3.38 -18.27 -5.23
CA ARG A 94 2.08 -18.34 -4.59
C ARG A 94 0.98 -18.34 -5.64
N GLU A 95 -0.03 -19.13 -5.36
CA GLU A 95 -1.25 -19.19 -6.15
C GLU A 95 -2.40 -18.62 -5.32
N TRP A 96 -3.13 -17.69 -5.92
CA TRP A 96 -4.27 -17.02 -5.33
C TRP A 96 -5.55 -17.58 -5.95
N THR A 97 -6.46 -18.05 -5.11
CA THR A 97 -7.81 -18.45 -5.51
C THR A 97 -8.82 -17.64 -4.73
N MET A 98 -9.64 -16.87 -5.41
CA MET A 98 -10.76 -16.16 -4.77
C MET A 98 -11.83 -17.17 -4.37
N LEU A 99 -12.24 -17.16 -3.10
CA LEU A 99 -13.26 -18.04 -2.52
C LEU A 99 -14.61 -17.34 -2.39
N SER A 100 -14.65 -16.00 -2.28
CA SER A 100 -15.88 -15.22 -2.27
C SER A 100 -16.39 -15.00 -3.70
N GLY A 101 -17.71 -14.87 -3.84
CA GLY A 101 -18.39 -14.80 -5.14
C GLY A 101 -17.90 -13.70 -6.05
N ASP A 102 -17.91 -13.97 -7.35
CA ASP A 102 -17.57 -13.03 -8.40
C ASP A 102 -18.48 -11.80 -8.36
N GLY A 103 -17.90 -10.62 -8.43
CA GLY A 103 -18.64 -9.34 -8.54
C GLY A 103 -18.83 -8.58 -7.23
N ASP A 104 -18.49 -9.15 -6.08
CA ASP A 104 -18.64 -8.50 -4.78
C ASP A 104 -17.50 -7.53 -4.45
N PHE A 105 -16.36 -7.65 -5.14
CA PHE A 105 -15.18 -6.81 -4.91
C PHE A 105 -15.48 -5.31 -5.04
N GLY A 106 -16.27 -4.92 -6.04
CA GLY A 106 -16.72 -3.55 -6.22
C GLY A 106 -17.61 -3.05 -5.07
N GLN A 107 -18.51 -3.91 -4.54
CA GLN A 107 -19.37 -3.58 -3.40
C GLN A 107 -18.57 -3.46 -2.08
N LEU A 108 -17.43 -4.13 -1.98
CA LEU A 108 -16.51 -4.06 -0.86
C LEU A 108 -15.45 -2.96 -1.01
N SER A 109 -15.39 -2.31 -2.17
CA SER A 109 -14.54 -1.13 -2.36
C SER A 109 -15.16 0.10 -1.70
N PRO A 110 -14.33 1.00 -1.11
CA PRO A 110 -14.84 2.20 -0.47
C PRO A 110 -15.45 3.18 -1.47
N THR A 111 -16.43 3.94 -0.99
CA THR A 111 -17.04 5.07 -1.69
C THR A 111 -16.82 6.35 -0.87
N ILE A 112 -17.08 7.50 -1.46
CA ILE A 112 -16.97 8.78 -0.73
C ILE A 112 -17.90 8.83 0.50
N ALA A 113 -19.04 8.15 0.46
CA ALA A 113 -19.98 8.08 1.57
C ALA A 113 -19.50 7.23 2.75
N ASP A 114 -18.52 6.37 2.53
CA ASP A 114 -17.91 5.54 3.58
C ASP A 114 -16.87 6.28 4.40
N ILE A 115 -16.43 7.46 3.94
CA ILE A 115 -15.37 8.23 4.57
C ILE A 115 -15.96 9.07 5.70
N PRO A 116 -15.55 8.88 6.96
CA PRO A 116 -15.96 9.78 8.05
C PRO A 116 -15.62 11.23 7.71
N GLY A 117 -16.55 12.15 7.98
CA GLY A 117 -16.42 13.53 7.51
C GLY A 117 -15.14 14.25 7.93
N ASP A 118 -14.66 13.97 9.17
CA ASP A 118 -13.41 14.52 9.68
C ASP A 118 -12.15 13.90 9.04
N TYR A 119 -12.27 12.76 8.34
CA TYR A 119 -11.16 12.18 7.57
C TYR A 119 -10.91 12.97 6.28
N LEU A 120 -11.93 13.65 5.74
CA LEU A 120 -11.78 14.52 4.56
C LEU A 120 -10.92 15.76 4.83
N ASP A 121 -10.73 16.14 6.12
CA ASP A 121 -9.82 17.22 6.51
C ASP A 121 -8.35 16.77 6.58
N SER A 122 -8.03 15.56 6.14
CA SER A 122 -6.67 15.00 6.18
C SER A 122 -5.74 15.67 5.18
N ARG A 123 -4.43 15.63 5.48
CA ARG A 123 -3.38 16.20 4.64
C ARG A 123 -3.16 15.40 3.35
N SER A 124 -3.42 14.09 3.41
CA SER A 124 -3.24 13.20 2.26
C SER A 124 -4.11 11.95 2.31
N PHE A 125 -4.27 11.35 1.12
CA PHE A 125 -5.01 10.13 0.88
C PHE A 125 -4.15 9.19 0.04
N LEU A 126 -4.21 7.90 0.33
CA LEU A 126 -3.58 6.83 -0.44
C LEU A 126 -4.65 5.86 -0.91
N LEU A 127 -4.92 5.86 -2.22
CA LEU A 127 -5.74 4.85 -2.86
C LEU A 127 -4.89 3.61 -3.12
N LEU A 128 -5.37 2.48 -2.64
CA LEU A 128 -4.75 1.17 -2.75
C LEU A 128 -5.61 0.25 -3.63
N ALA A 129 -5.32 -1.04 -3.60
CA ALA A 129 -6.07 -2.04 -4.33
C ALA A 129 -7.58 -1.99 -4.00
N MET A 130 -8.38 -1.77 -5.01
CA MET A 130 -9.85 -1.76 -5.01
C MET A 130 -10.35 -1.82 -6.46
N ASP A 131 -11.64 -1.94 -6.66
CA ASP A 131 -12.23 -1.85 -8.01
C ASP A 131 -11.79 -0.57 -8.73
N LEU A 132 -11.42 -0.70 -10.01
CA LEU A 132 -10.90 0.43 -10.80
C LEU A 132 -11.90 1.59 -10.90
N SER A 133 -13.21 1.29 -10.99
CA SER A 133 -14.25 2.32 -11.08
C SER A 133 -14.39 3.06 -9.73
N ALA A 134 -14.12 2.39 -8.61
CA ALA A 134 -14.04 3.03 -7.30
C ALA A 134 -12.84 3.97 -7.22
N GLN A 135 -11.65 3.56 -7.67
CA GLN A 135 -10.47 4.44 -7.75
C GLN A 135 -10.75 5.66 -8.63
N GLU A 136 -11.33 5.47 -9.82
CA GLU A 136 -11.69 6.56 -10.75
C GLU A 136 -12.68 7.55 -10.15
N SER A 137 -13.63 7.07 -9.34
CA SER A 137 -14.62 7.92 -8.66
C SER A 137 -14.02 8.70 -7.49
N LEU A 138 -13.17 8.03 -6.69
CA LEU A 138 -12.56 8.62 -5.50
C LEU A 138 -11.45 9.61 -5.84
N ALA A 139 -10.67 9.37 -6.90
CA ALA A 139 -9.50 10.18 -7.20
C ALA A 139 -9.80 11.69 -7.35
N PRO A 140 -10.75 12.16 -8.19
CA PRO A 140 -11.05 13.57 -8.29
C PRO A 140 -11.68 14.13 -7.00
N ALA A 141 -12.47 13.34 -6.28
CA ALA A 141 -13.10 13.77 -5.04
C ALA A 141 -12.07 14.03 -3.94
N LEU A 142 -11.15 13.08 -3.70
CA LEU A 142 -10.15 13.19 -2.66
C LEU A 142 -9.05 14.19 -3.00
N ARG A 143 -8.72 14.33 -4.29
CA ARG A 143 -7.74 15.33 -4.74
C ARG A 143 -8.13 16.76 -4.36
N ALA A 144 -9.43 17.03 -4.24
CA ALA A 144 -9.94 18.33 -3.80
C ALA A 144 -9.68 18.62 -2.31
N HIS A 145 -9.40 17.60 -1.51
CA HIS A 145 -9.20 17.70 -0.06
C HIS A 145 -7.73 17.70 0.36
N GLY A 146 -6.84 17.04 -0.38
CA GLY A 146 -5.42 16.95 0.01
C GLY A 146 -4.54 16.32 -1.05
N VAL A 147 -3.32 15.99 -0.67
CA VAL A 147 -2.38 15.28 -1.55
C VAL A 147 -2.91 13.88 -1.81
N LEU A 148 -3.07 13.51 -3.06
CA LEU A 148 -3.55 12.19 -3.44
C LEU A 148 -2.41 11.32 -3.97
N ALA A 149 -2.26 10.15 -3.35
CA ALA A 149 -1.40 9.08 -3.81
C ALA A 149 -2.22 7.91 -4.37
N LEU A 150 -1.68 7.22 -5.36
CA LEU A 150 -2.26 6.03 -5.97
C LEU A 150 -1.24 4.91 -6.03
N ASP A 151 -1.58 3.77 -5.46
CA ASP A 151 -0.97 2.47 -5.66
C ASP A 151 -1.94 1.64 -6.52
N PRO A 152 -1.62 1.31 -7.77
CA PRO A 152 -2.56 0.66 -8.67
C PRO A 152 -2.79 -0.80 -8.30
N GLN A 153 -3.90 -1.38 -8.79
CA GLN A 153 -4.20 -2.80 -8.66
C GLN A 153 -3.76 -3.54 -9.92
N GLU A 154 -2.81 -4.45 -9.78
CA GLU A 154 -2.19 -5.17 -10.88
C GLU A 154 -3.20 -5.91 -11.77
N GLU A 155 -4.21 -6.56 -11.16
CA GLU A 155 -5.20 -7.38 -11.85
C GLU A 155 -6.13 -6.55 -12.78
N TYR A 156 -6.32 -5.28 -12.49
CA TYR A 156 -7.21 -4.42 -13.29
C TYR A 156 -6.49 -3.65 -14.42
N ILE A 157 -5.16 -3.74 -14.52
CA ILE A 157 -4.41 -3.03 -15.54
C ILE A 157 -4.66 -3.63 -16.94
N PRO A 158 -4.60 -4.95 -17.18
CA PRO A 158 -4.75 -5.51 -18.51
C PRO A 158 -6.06 -5.08 -19.19
N GLY A 159 -5.96 -4.38 -20.32
CA GLY A 159 -7.08 -3.84 -21.08
C GLY A 159 -7.66 -2.52 -20.52
N ASN A 160 -7.11 -1.99 -19.44
CA ASN A 160 -7.51 -0.72 -18.81
C ASN A 160 -6.35 0.28 -18.71
N GLU A 161 -5.25 0.08 -19.42
CA GLU A 161 -4.04 0.90 -19.35
C GLU A 161 -4.35 2.38 -19.57
N ALA A 162 -5.19 2.67 -20.57
CA ALA A 162 -5.62 4.04 -20.86
C ALA A 162 -6.45 4.68 -19.74
N ARG A 163 -7.26 3.89 -19.03
CA ARG A 163 -8.05 4.37 -17.89
C ARG A 163 -7.14 4.71 -16.71
N VAL A 164 -6.16 3.84 -16.41
CA VAL A 164 -5.16 4.08 -15.37
C VAL A 164 -4.39 5.36 -15.67
N LEU A 165 -3.87 5.52 -16.88
CA LEU A 165 -3.15 6.73 -17.29
C LEU A 165 -4.03 7.99 -17.20
N ALA A 166 -5.30 7.90 -17.62
CA ALA A 166 -6.23 9.03 -17.56
C ALA A 166 -6.55 9.46 -16.13
N MET A 167 -6.52 8.54 -15.16
CA MET A 167 -6.76 8.83 -13.74
C MET A 167 -5.61 9.64 -13.13
N LEU A 168 -4.36 9.47 -13.64
CA LEU A 168 -3.16 10.11 -13.09
C LEU A 168 -3.22 11.65 -13.08
N LYS A 169 -4.04 12.28 -13.91
CA LYS A 169 -4.29 13.74 -13.85
C LYS A 169 -4.80 14.25 -12.49
N ASN A 170 -5.41 13.35 -11.70
CA ASN A 170 -5.91 13.66 -10.35
C ASN A 170 -4.94 13.19 -9.25
N VAL A 171 -3.77 12.64 -9.58
CA VAL A 171 -2.82 12.03 -8.65
C VAL A 171 -1.58 12.90 -8.49
N ASP A 172 -1.13 13.11 -7.25
CA ASP A 172 0.10 13.83 -6.95
C ASP A 172 1.31 12.92 -6.81
N VAL A 173 1.09 11.71 -6.27
CA VAL A 173 2.12 10.69 -6.03
C VAL A 173 1.64 9.36 -6.60
N PHE A 174 2.39 8.78 -7.55
CA PHE A 174 2.07 7.48 -8.16
C PHE A 174 3.13 6.45 -7.76
N LEU A 175 2.68 5.29 -7.21
CA LEU A 175 3.57 4.29 -6.61
C LEU A 175 3.44 2.90 -7.25
N PRO A 176 3.66 2.73 -8.56
CA PRO A 176 3.56 1.42 -9.20
C PRO A 176 4.71 0.50 -8.81
N SER A 177 4.48 -0.81 -8.92
CA SER A 177 5.52 -1.84 -8.97
C SER A 177 6.19 -1.91 -10.36
N SER A 178 7.31 -2.61 -10.46
CA SER A 178 7.98 -2.92 -11.73
C SER A 178 7.09 -3.69 -12.71
N GLU A 179 6.26 -4.60 -12.19
CA GLU A 179 5.29 -5.38 -12.95
C GLU A 179 4.19 -4.49 -13.53
N GLU A 180 3.64 -3.62 -12.71
CA GLU A 180 2.60 -2.66 -13.12
C GLU A 180 3.12 -1.67 -14.16
N VAL A 181 4.36 -1.19 -14.02
CA VAL A 181 5.03 -0.39 -15.07
C VAL A 181 5.06 -1.13 -16.39
N SER A 182 5.48 -2.41 -16.36
CA SER A 182 5.55 -3.24 -17.56
C SER A 182 4.17 -3.46 -18.20
N ARG A 183 3.12 -3.66 -17.37
CA ARG A 183 1.74 -3.84 -17.85
C ARG A 183 1.16 -2.55 -18.45
N ILE A 184 1.40 -1.40 -17.81
CA ILE A 184 0.83 -0.11 -18.26
C ILE A 184 1.54 0.39 -19.51
N LEU A 185 2.88 0.30 -19.57
CA LEU A 185 3.68 0.96 -20.62
C LEU A 185 4.33 -0.02 -21.61
N GLY A 186 4.31 -1.32 -21.35
CA GLY A 186 4.91 -2.35 -22.23
C GLY A 186 6.43 -2.38 -22.23
N HIS A 187 7.11 -1.74 -21.26
CA HIS A 187 8.58 -1.74 -21.13
C HIS A 187 9.03 -1.64 -19.67
N GLN A 188 10.33 -1.90 -19.42
CA GLN A 188 10.98 -1.88 -18.11
C GLN A 188 12.08 -0.80 -17.98
N ASP A 189 12.06 0.21 -18.83
CA ASP A 189 12.91 1.41 -18.66
C ASP A 189 12.26 2.31 -17.61
N TYR A 190 12.62 2.11 -16.35
CA TYR A 190 11.95 2.76 -15.22
C TYR A 190 12.18 4.27 -15.16
N GLU A 191 13.34 4.78 -15.61
CA GLU A 191 13.55 6.24 -15.67
C GLU A 191 12.67 6.88 -16.73
N LYS A 192 12.55 6.25 -17.89
CA LYS A 192 11.62 6.68 -18.94
C LYS A 192 10.18 6.59 -18.47
N ALA A 193 9.81 5.47 -17.81
CA ALA A 193 8.48 5.26 -17.28
C ALA A 193 8.10 6.35 -16.26
N CYS A 194 9.00 6.70 -15.33
CA CYS A 194 8.78 7.78 -14.38
C CYS A 194 8.45 9.11 -15.05
N ARG A 195 9.17 9.47 -16.13
CA ARG A 195 8.90 10.70 -16.89
C ARG A 195 7.54 10.63 -17.60
N GLN A 196 7.24 9.49 -18.25
CA GLN A 196 5.95 9.29 -18.91
C GLN A 196 4.75 9.39 -17.96
N PHE A 197 4.86 8.81 -16.76
CA PHE A 197 3.81 8.94 -15.75
C PHE A 197 3.70 10.36 -15.23
N ALA A 198 4.82 11.04 -15.02
CA ALA A 198 4.81 12.45 -14.57
C ALA A 198 4.16 13.38 -15.61
N ASP A 199 4.33 13.10 -16.90
CA ASP A 199 3.67 13.83 -17.99
C ASP A 199 2.13 13.64 -17.96
N CYS A 200 1.63 12.57 -17.31
CA CYS A 200 0.20 12.33 -17.12
C CYS A 200 -0.39 13.06 -15.90
N GLY A 201 0.44 13.61 -14.98
CA GLY A 201 -0.05 14.38 -13.84
C GLY A 201 0.78 14.33 -12.56
N PRO A 202 1.27 13.18 -12.09
CA PRO A 202 1.96 13.08 -10.81
C PRO A 202 3.23 13.94 -10.72
N GLY A 203 3.36 14.70 -9.64
CA GLY A 203 4.59 15.43 -9.31
C GLY A 203 5.70 14.52 -8.78
N VAL A 204 5.34 13.36 -8.26
CA VAL A 204 6.25 12.34 -7.73
C VAL A 204 5.85 10.98 -8.27
N VAL A 205 6.81 10.22 -8.80
CA VAL A 205 6.61 8.83 -9.23
C VAL A 205 7.59 7.93 -8.49
N VAL A 206 7.10 6.83 -7.95
CA VAL A 206 7.89 5.85 -7.19
C VAL A 206 7.70 4.47 -7.80
N VAL A 207 8.73 3.93 -8.44
CA VAL A 207 8.70 2.54 -8.94
C VAL A 207 9.26 1.63 -7.86
N LYS A 208 8.44 0.70 -7.36
CA LYS A 208 8.81 -0.34 -6.39
C LYS A 208 9.40 -1.52 -7.17
N MET A 209 10.66 -1.92 -6.90
CA MET A 209 11.41 -2.89 -7.70
C MET A 209 11.83 -4.13 -6.86
N GLY A 210 11.09 -4.45 -5.81
CA GLY A 210 11.34 -5.62 -4.96
C GLY A 210 12.74 -5.60 -4.34
N ASP A 211 13.54 -6.61 -4.64
CA ASP A 211 14.91 -6.78 -4.12
C ASP A 211 15.94 -5.80 -4.73
N GLU A 212 15.58 -5.08 -5.79
CA GLU A 212 16.34 -3.96 -6.33
C GLU A 212 16.05 -2.62 -5.62
N GLY A 213 15.11 -2.61 -4.66
CA GLY A 213 14.73 -1.42 -3.91
C GLY A 213 13.67 -0.57 -4.61
N SER A 214 13.89 0.74 -4.72
CA SER A 214 12.94 1.63 -5.40
C SER A 214 13.61 2.80 -6.12
N LEU A 215 12.94 3.29 -7.17
CA LEU A 215 13.32 4.47 -7.93
C LEU A 215 12.27 5.56 -7.72
N ILE A 216 12.67 6.72 -7.22
CA ILE A 216 11.80 7.87 -6.99
C ILE A 216 12.18 8.98 -7.96
N TYR A 217 11.19 9.57 -8.61
CA TYR A 217 11.34 10.72 -9.49
C TYR A 217 10.60 11.94 -8.96
N ASP A 218 11.32 13.04 -8.76
CA ASP A 218 10.79 14.37 -8.48
C ASP A 218 10.70 15.15 -9.81
N SER A 219 9.51 15.26 -10.37
CA SER A 219 9.33 15.91 -11.68
C SER A 219 9.61 17.41 -11.64
N LYS A 220 9.39 18.07 -10.48
CA LYS A 220 9.65 19.51 -10.33
C LYS A 220 11.15 19.85 -10.32
N LYS A 221 11.98 18.91 -9.83
CA LYS A 221 13.45 19.06 -9.78
C LYS A 221 14.16 18.24 -10.85
N GLU A 222 13.42 17.48 -11.65
CA GLU A 222 13.95 16.54 -12.66
C GLU A 222 15.00 15.58 -12.06
N ARG A 223 14.76 15.14 -10.81
CA ARG A 223 15.75 14.39 -10.02
C ARG A 223 15.28 13.00 -9.67
N PHE A 224 16.19 12.04 -9.81
CA PHE A 224 16.01 10.66 -9.38
C PHE A 224 16.69 10.38 -8.04
N TYR A 225 16.04 9.52 -7.23
CA TYR A 225 16.60 8.93 -6.02
C TYR A 225 16.46 7.41 -6.14
N ARG A 226 17.58 6.70 -6.02
CA ARG A 226 17.60 5.22 -5.95
C ARG A 226 17.75 4.82 -4.50
N ILE A 227 16.79 4.10 -3.97
CA ILE A 227 16.77 3.66 -2.58
C ILE A 227 17.06 2.15 -2.58
N PRO A 228 18.13 1.68 -1.92
CA PRO A 228 18.42 0.26 -1.85
C PRO A 228 17.40 -0.47 -0.98
N PRO A 229 17.23 -1.79 -1.15
CA PRO A 229 16.42 -2.61 -0.26
C PRO A 229 17.05 -2.70 1.14
N PHE A 230 16.23 -2.90 2.16
CA PHE A 230 16.73 -3.25 3.50
C PHE A 230 16.97 -4.76 3.55
N LYS A 231 18.22 -5.16 3.82
CA LYS A 231 18.60 -6.59 3.89
C LYS A 231 18.04 -7.24 5.14
N THR A 232 17.11 -8.16 4.96
CA THR A 232 16.49 -8.96 6.02
C THR A 232 16.16 -10.35 5.51
N LYS A 233 15.75 -11.25 6.42
CA LYS A 233 15.20 -12.55 6.00
C LYS A 233 13.87 -12.32 5.29
N VAL A 234 13.72 -12.90 4.12
CA VAL A 234 12.46 -12.89 3.37
C VAL A 234 11.74 -14.21 3.59
N THR A 235 10.52 -14.13 4.09
CA THR A 235 9.63 -15.28 4.29
C THR A 235 8.43 -15.19 3.34
N ASP A 236 7.79 -14.02 3.26
CA ASP A 236 6.63 -13.76 2.40
C ASP A 236 6.71 -12.32 1.89
N THR A 237 6.47 -12.10 0.60
CA THR A 237 6.49 -10.75 0.01
C THR A 237 5.11 -10.10 -0.10
N THR A 238 4.06 -10.76 0.42
CA THR A 238 2.69 -10.25 0.42
C THR A 238 2.61 -8.94 1.21
N GLY A 239 1.95 -7.93 0.65
CA GLY A 239 1.75 -6.64 1.30
C GLY A 239 3.01 -5.77 1.43
N ALA A 240 4.16 -6.19 0.88
CA ALA A 240 5.40 -5.40 0.93
C ALA A 240 5.24 -4.05 0.19
N GLY A 241 4.61 -4.06 -0.98
CA GLY A 241 4.32 -2.88 -1.79
C GLY A 241 3.43 -1.89 -1.05
N ASP A 242 2.33 -2.38 -0.48
CA ASP A 242 1.37 -1.57 0.26
C ASP A 242 2.00 -0.96 1.51
N THR A 243 2.74 -1.79 2.26
CA THR A 243 3.47 -1.34 3.45
C THR A 243 4.51 -0.28 3.11
N TYR A 244 5.22 -0.45 1.97
CA TYR A 244 6.12 0.58 1.43
C TYR A 244 5.35 1.87 1.17
N SER A 245 4.23 1.81 0.45
CA SER A 245 3.44 2.97 0.03
C SER A 245 2.90 3.74 1.23
N GLY A 246 2.41 3.03 2.25
CA GLY A 246 1.99 3.62 3.52
C GLY A 246 3.13 4.34 4.24
N GLY A 247 4.26 3.67 4.43
CA GLY A 247 5.45 4.24 5.09
C GLY A 247 6.02 5.44 4.34
N PHE A 248 6.11 5.35 3.01
CA PHE A 248 6.52 6.43 2.13
C PHE A 248 5.64 7.67 2.32
N MET A 249 4.32 7.51 2.19
CA MET A 249 3.38 8.62 2.28
C MET A 249 3.38 9.29 3.64
N ALA A 250 3.37 8.53 4.73
CA ALA A 250 3.41 9.09 6.08
C ALA A 250 4.67 9.94 6.32
N MET A 251 5.84 9.46 5.88
CA MET A 251 7.08 10.22 6.01
C MET A 251 7.13 11.42 5.05
N TYR A 252 6.66 11.27 3.81
CA TYR A 252 6.63 12.35 2.82
C TYR A 252 5.78 13.53 3.29
N ILE A 253 4.57 13.28 3.76
CA ILE A 253 3.65 14.32 4.24
C ILE A 253 4.19 15.07 5.46
N ARG A 254 4.92 14.38 6.32
CA ARG A 254 5.50 14.99 7.53
C ARG A 254 6.78 15.76 7.26
N SER A 255 7.63 15.29 6.38
CA SER A 255 8.96 15.84 6.18
C SER A 255 9.13 16.69 4.90
N GLY A 256 8.34 16.45 3.87
CA GLY A 256 8.54 17.00 2.53
C GLY A 256 9.81 16.47 1.82
N ASP A 257 10.47 15.45 2.38
CA ASP A 257 11.76 14.93 1.92
C ASP A 257 11.57 13.55 1.27
N LEU A 258 11.76 13.49 -0.06
CA LEU A 258 11.57 12.27 -0.86
C LEU A 258 12.60 11.18 -0.53
N LEU A 259 13.82 11.56 -0.15
CA LEU A 259 14.83 10.58 0.27
C LEU A 259 14.41 9.90 1.57
N LYS A 260 14.02 10.69 2.57
CA LYS A 260 13.52 10.15 3.84
C LYS A 260 12.26 9.31 3.65
N ALA A 261 11.36 9.75 2.75
CA ALA A 261 10.16 9.00 2.41
C ALA A 261 10.48 7.62 1.81
N GLY A 262 11.42 7.56 0.87
CA GLY A 262 11.87 6.30 0.27
C GLY A 262 12.52 5.36 1.29
N LEU A 263 13.38 5.90 2.16
CA LEU A 263 13.99 5.10 3.25
C LEU A 263 12.92 4.57 4.22
N ALA A 264 11.93 5.39 4.59
CA ALA A 264 10.83 4.96 5.47
C ALA A 264 9.95 3.89 4.82
N GLY A 265 9.61 4.04 3.52
CA GLY A 265 8.91 3.01 2.75
C GLY A 265 9.67 1.68 2.72
N THR A 266 10.98 1.72 2.41
CA THR A 266 11.85 0.54 2.41
C THR A 266 11.90 -0.16 3.78
N VAL A 267 12.04 0.61 4.87
CA VAL A 267 12.02 0.05 6.22
C VAL A 267 10.66 -0.57 6.53
N SER A 268 9.58 0.10 6.18
CA SER A 268 8.22 -0.44 6.39
C SER A 268 8.05 -1.77 5.66
N ALA A 269 8.37 -1.85 4.37
CA ALA A 269 8.32 -3.08 3.59
C ALA A 269 9.18 -4.20 4.19
N SER A 270 10.34 -3.86 4.79
CA SER A 270 11.24 -4.85 5.40
C SER A 270 10.64 -5.60 6.59
N PHE A 271 9.63 -5.04 7.23
CA PHE A 271 8.89 -5.73 8.28
C PHE A 271 7.84 -6.68 7.70
N ALA A 272 7.10 -6.25 6.68
CA ALA A 272 6.06 -7.08 6.07
C ALA A 272 6.60 -8.43 5.58
N ILE A 273 7.82 -8.45 5.03
CA ILE A 273 8.39 -9.64 4.39
C ILE A 273 9.02 -10.67 5.35
N GLN A 274 8.94 -10.48 6.66
CA GLN A 274 9.65 -11.33 7.64
C GLN A 274 8.86 -12.55 8.10
N ASP A 275 7.54 -12.54 7.95
CA ASP A 275 6.65 -13.65 8.30
C ASP A 275 5.46 -13.68 7.34
N PHE A 276 4.68 -14.75 7.40
CA PHE A 276 3.44 -14.90 6.62
C PHE A 276 2.31 -14.05 7.18
N GLY A 277 1.64 -13.30 6.30
CA GLY A 277 0.52 -12.44 6.65
C GLY A 277 0.96 -11.22 7.47
N LEU A 278 -0.02 -10.45 7.96
CA LEU A 278 0.26 -9.16 8.61
C LEU A 278 0.24 -9.21 10.16
N THR A 279 -0.17 -10.33 10.76
CA THR A 279 -0.43 -10.39 12.21
C THR A 279 0.81 -10.06 13.06
N HIS A 280 2.01 -10.48 12.60
CA HIS A 280 3.28 -10.17 13.28
C HIS A 280 3.59 -8.66 13.28
N MET A 281 3.13 -7.93 12.27
CA MET A 281 3.38 -6.50 12.14
C MET A 281 2.75 -5.67 13.27
N PHE A 282 1.67 -6.17 13.89
CA PHE A 282 1.06 -5.51 15.05
C PHE A 282 1.94 -5.48 16.30
N SER A 283 2.98 -6.32 16.35
CA SER A 283 3.96 -6.35 17.46
C SER A 283 5.13 -5.39 17.27
N ILE A 284 5.31 -4.83 16.07
CA ILE A 284 6.43 -3.96 15.73
C ILE A 284 6.20 -2.56 16.30
N GLY A 285 7.16 -2.10 17.09
CA GLY A 285 7.13 -0.79 17.70
C GLY A 285 7.81 0.29 16.87
N ARG A 286 7.41 1.53 17.07
CA ARG A 286 8.02 2.71 16.44
C ARG A 286 9.54 2.79 16.66
N LEU A 287 10.02 2.42 17.82
CA LEU A 287 11.46 2.44 18.12
C LEU A 287 12.26 1.52 17.19
N GLU A 288 11.74 0.33 16.91
CA GLU A 288 12.39 -0.62 15.99
C GLU A 288 12.42 -0.07 14.56
N ALA A 289 11.32 0.56 14.11
CA ALA A 289 11.27 1.21 12.81
C ALA A 289 12.30 2.36 12.70
N GLU A 290 12.41 3.19 13.73
CA GLU A 290 13.40 4.28 13.80
C GLU A 290 14.83 3.74 13.80
N GLN A 291 15.13 2.64 14.49
CA GLN A 291 16.47 2.00 14.49
C GLN A 291 16.85 1.48 13.10
N ARG A 292 15.92 0.79 12.40
CA ARG A 292 16.16 0.34 11.02
C ARG A 292 16.34 1.52 10.07
N PHE A 293 15.54 2.57 10.24
CA PHE A 293 15.67 3.77 9.43
C PHE A 293 17.05 4.41 9.56
N GLN A 294 17.55 4.59 10.79
CA GLN A 294 18.88 5.15 11.05
C GLN A 294 19.99 4.29 10.45
N ALA A 295 19.87 2.96 10.56
CA ALA A 295 20.84 2.04 9.97
C ALA A 295 20.87 2.15 8.44
N LEU A 296 19.70 2.18 7.79
CA LEU A 296 19.59 2.32 6.33
C LEU A 296 20.08 3.68 5.86
N GLU A 297 19.73 4.76 6.56
CA GLU A 297 20.18 6.11 6.22
C GLU A 297 21.71 6.25 6.31
N ALA A 298 22.32 5.66 7.33
CA ALA A 298 23.78 5.66 7.50
C ALA A 298 24.48 4.89 6.37
N SER A 299 23.98 3.70 6.00
CA SER A 299 24.49 2.92 4.87
C SER A 299 24.37 3.69 3.55
N TYR A 300 23.22 4.28 3.28
CA TYR A 300 22.97 5.07 2.07
C TYR A 300 23.94 6.27 1.92
N ARG A 301 24.30 6.91 3.02
CA ARG A 301 25.27 8.02 3.02
C ARG A 301 26.71 7.53 2.79
N GLY A 302 27.04 6.37 3.35
CA GLY A 302 28.37 5.75 3.20
C GLY A 302 28.67 5.31 1.77
N GLU A 303 27.68 4.89 1.01
CA GLU A 303 27.84 4.48 -0.40
C GLU A 303 28.04 5.66 -1.36
N ARG A 304 27.76 6.89 -0.92
CA ARG A 304 27.89 8.13 -1.72
C ARG A 304 29.09 8.99 -1.35
N ALA A 305 29.83 8.63 -0.30
CA ALA A 305 31.05 9.31 0.13
C ALA A 305 32.28 8.65 -0.52
#